data_d699e238e0819648819771dcd0fb659b
#
_entry.id   d699e238e0819648819771dcd0fb659b
#
_cell.length_a   1.000
_cell.length_b   1.000
_cell.length_c   1.000
_cell.angle_alpha   90.00
_cell.angle_beta   90.00
_cell.angle_gamma   90.00
#
_symmetry.space_group_name_H-M   'P 1'
#
loop_
_entity.id
_entity.type
_entity.pdbx_description
1 polymer ?
#
loop_
_entity_poly.entity_id
_entity_poly.type
_entity_poly.pdbx_seq_one_letter_code
_entity_poly.pdbx_strand_id
1 'polypeptide(L)'
;SAHAADFVWRAGGAIALHQQLGYEVTIVCLSYGERGESAKLWKEQGATLDKVKASRRNEAKAAAQALGAHDIQFFDLGDYPLEMDRQAKFQLADLMRAVQPRFLMSHSLYDPYNTDHAYATQVTMECRMIAQAWGHNPGEQVLGAPQLYLFEPHQTEQMQWKPDVFLDITSVWDRKRAAIECMAGQQHLWDYYTNLAQNRGNHFRRNSGGQAGGRSARYAEGFQSVYPRTVDEL
;
A
#
# COMPACT_ATOMS: atom_id res chain seq x y z
N SER A 1 -0.77 -0.08 5.00
CA SER A 1 0.66 0.25 4.94
C SER A 1 1.25 0.40 6.33
N ALA A 2 2.56 0.13 6.47
CA ALA A 2 3.28 0.33 7.73
C ALA A 2 3.29 1.82 8.11
N HIS A 3 3.61 2.68 7.15
CA HIS A 3 3.76 4.11 7.36
C HIS A 3 2.84 4.92 6.43
N ALA A 4 2.65 6.19 6.75
CA ALA A 4 1.69 7.06 6.10
C ALA A 4 1.98 7.38 4.62
N ALA A 5 3.20 7.15 4.12
CA ALA A 5 3.57 7.42 2.73
C ALA A 5 3.58 6.18 1.82
N ASP A 6 3.66 4.98 2.39
CA ASP A 6 3.91 3.75 1.64
C ASP A 6 2.86 3.48 0.54
N PHE A 7 1.58 3.71 0.84
CA PHE A 7 0.52 3.49 -0.13
C PHE A 7 0.67 4.38 -1.37
N VAL A 8 1.24 5.57 -1.20
CA VAL A 8 1.48 6.52 -2.30
C VAL A 8 2.55 5.97 -3.25
N TRP A 9 3.69 5.59 -2.67
CA TRP A 9 4.83 5.12 -3.43
C TRP A 9 4.54 3.83 -4.18
N ARG A 10 3.91 2.89 -3.49
CA ARG A 10 3.88 1.47 -3.86
C ARG A 10 2.59 1.04 -4.54
N ALA A 11 1.46 1.70 -4.24
CA ALA A 11 0.14 1.32 -4.73
C ALA A 11 -0.74 2.51 -5.14
N GLY A 12 -0.19 3.73 -5.22
CA GLY A 12 -0.97 4.92 -5.54
C GLY A 12 -1.68 4.83 -6.89
N GLY A 13 -1.04 4.24 -7.90
CA GLY A 13 -1.66 3.99 -9.19
C GLY A 13 -2.81 2.98 -9.11
N ALA A 14 -2.62 1.88 -8.37
CA ALA A 14 -3.67 0.90 -8.13
C ALA A 14 -4.88 1.53 -7.41
N ILE A 15 -4.64 2.32 -6.37
CA ILE A 15 -5.70 3.05 -5.65
C ILE A 15 -6.47 3.97 -6.60
N ALA A 16 -5.78 4.83 -7.35
CA ALA A 16 -6.41 5.77 -8.27
C ALA A 16 -7.20 5.05 -9.40
N LEU A 17 -6.67 3.93 -9.90
CA LEU A 17 -7.33 3.16 -10.95
C LEU A 17 -8.62 2.51 -10.44
N HIS A 18 -8.58 1.90 -9.24
CA HIS A 18 -9.78 1.28 -8.67
C HIS A 18 -10.84 2.33 -8.31
N GLN A 19 -10.45 3.49 -7.82
CA GLN A 19 -11.38 4.63 -7.64
C GLN A 19 -12.00 5.07 -8.96
N GLN A 20 -11.23 5.16 -10.04
CA GLN A 20 -11.74 5.49 -11.37
C GLN A 20 -12.71 4.42 -11.90
N LEU A 21 -12.51 3.17 -11.54
CA LEU A 21 -13.40 2.05 -11.90
C LEU A 21 -14.64 1.95 -10.99
N GLY A 22 -14.81 2.85 -10.02
CA GLY A 22 -15.96 2.89 -9.11
C GLY A 22 -15.88 1.95 -7.91
N TYR A 23 -14.68 1.42 -7.59
CA TYR A 23 -14.49 0.63 -6.37
C TYR A 23 -14.27 1.55 -5.16
N GLU A 24 -14.77 1.15 -4.02
CA GLU A 24 -14.40 1.76 -2.75
C GLU A 24 -13.01 1.28 -2.33
N VAL A 25 -12.19 2.19 -1.81
CA VAL A 25 -10.83 1.91 -1.34
C VAL A 25 -10.69 2.44 0.08
N THR A 26 -10.38 1.55 1.01
CA THR A 26 -10.01 1.89 2.39
C THR A 26 -8.50 1.81 2.54
N ILE A 27 -7.85 2.89 2.95
CA ILE A 27 -6.42 2.96 3.24
C ILE A 27 -6.22 2.88 4.75
N VAL A 28 -5.36 1.98 5.20
CA VAL A 28 -4.96 1.86 6.60
C VAL A 28 -3.47 2.14 6.74
N CYS A 29 -3.12 3.14 7.54
CA CYS A 29 -1.75 3.45 7.93
C CYS A 29 -1.55 3.04 9.39
N LEU A 30 -0.64 2.09 9.65
CA LEU A 30 -0.41 1.58 10.99
C LEU A 30 0.36 2.59 11.86
N SER A 31 1.23 3.38 11.25
CA SER A 31 1.95 4.50 11.88
C SER A 31 2.04 5.70 10.93
N TYR A 32 2.62 6.79 11.38
CA TYR A 32 2.90 7.94 10.53
C TYR A 32 4.28 7.88 9.87
N GLY A 33 5.17 6.95 10.24
CA GLY A 33 6.59 6.96 9.85
C GLY A 33 7.33 8.11 10.54
N GLU A 34 6.91 8.42 11.75
CA GLU A 34 7.35 9.62 12.47
C GLU A 34 8.81 9.54 12.91
N ARG A 35 9.35 8.34 13.18
CA ARG A 35 10.75 8.16 13.60
C ARG A 35 11.66 7.89 12.43
N GLY A 36 11.34 6.89 11.61
CA GLY A 36 12.24 6.39 10.57
C GLY A 36 12.18 7.13 9.24
N GLU A 37 11.02 7.68 8.89
CA GLU A 37 10.79 8.24 7.55
C GLU A 37 10.63 9.76 7.52
N SER A 38 10.87 10.44 8.64
CA SER A 38 10.62 11.87 8.82
C SER A 38 11.86 12.68 9.11
N ALA A 39 13.05 12.24 8.66
CA ALA A 39 14.33 12.87 8.97
C ALA A 39 14.40 14.36 8.61
N LYS A 40 13.73 14.79 7.53
CA LYS A 40 13.66 16.21 7.14
C LYS A 40 12.90 17.02 8.18
N LEU A 41 11.74 16.52 8.63
CA LEU A 41 10.90 17.21 9.61
C LEU A 41 11.60 17.33 10.98
N TRP A 42 12.35 16.30 11.39
CA TRP A 42 13.12 16.34 12.65
C TRP A 42 14.26 17.35 12.66
N LYS A 43 14.75 17.78 11.48
CA LYS A 43 15.78 18.81 11.35
C LYS A 43 15.24 20.23 11.41
N GLU A 44 13.92 20.38 11.40
CA GLU A 44 13.29 21.71 11.51
C GLU A 44 13.39 22.24 12.95
N GLN A 45 13.59 23.56 13.08
CA GLN A 45 13.68 24.20 14.40
C GLN A 45 12.35 24.03 15.18
N GLY A 46 12.44 23.53 16.39
CA GLY A 46 11.27 23.29 17.24
C GLY A 46 10.41 22.09 16.81
N ALA A 47 11.02 21.10 16.12
CA ALA A 47 10.37 19.83 15.83
C ALA A 47 9.96 19.13 17.12
N THR A 48 8.77 18.55 17.12
CA THR A 48 8.24 17.68 18.19
C THR A 48 7.56 16.50 17.55
N LEU A 49 7.40 15.41 18.30
CA LEU A 49 6.71 14.22 17.82
C LEU A 49 5.31 14.54 17.27
N ASP A 50 4.54 15.35 18.00
CA ASP A 50 3.18 15.73 17.58
C ASP A 50 3.17 16.54 16.28
N LYS A 51 4.12 17.46 16.10
CA LYS A 51 4.27 18.23 14.86
C LYS A 51 4.62 17.32 13.68
N VAL A 52 5.54 16.38 13.89
CA VAL A 52 5.94 15.42 12.86
C VAL A 52 4.76 14.54 12.48
N LYS A 53 4.06 13.95 13.45
CA LYS A 53 2.84 13.17 13.19
C LYS A 53 1.77 13.95 12.46
N ALA A 54 1.51 15.19 12.88
CA ALA A 54 0.53 16.06 12.24
C ALA A 54 0.91 16.35 10.77
N SER A 55 2.18 16.65 10.49
CA SER A 55 2.68 16.87 9.13
C SER A 55 2.49 15.62 8.26
N ARG A 56 2.93 14.45 8.73
CA ARG A 56 2.80 13.19 8.01
C ARG A 56 1.34 12.81 7.76
N ARG A 57 0.47 13.01 8.75
CA ARG A 57 -0.97 12.80 8.61
C ARG A 57 -1.59 13.70 7.53
N ASN A 58 -1.19 14.98 7.49
CA ASN A 58 -1.70 15.92 6.49
C ASN A 58 -1.21 15.57 5.08
N GLU A 59 0.07 15.20 4.91
CA GLU A 59 0.62 14.72 3.66
C GLU A 59 -0.15 13.48 3.16
N ALA A 60 -0.36 12.49 4.02
CA ALA A 60 -1.09 11.26 3.67
C ALA A 60 -2.55 11.53 3.26
N LYS A 61 -3.25 12.41 3.99
CA LYS A 61 -4.62 12.79 3.64
C LYS A 61 -4.69 13.53 2.30
N ALA A 62 -3.78 14.47 2.06
CA ALA A 62 -3.71 15.18 0.78
C ALA A 62 -3.42 14.22 -0.38
N ALA A 63 -2.51 13.27 -0.18
CA ALA A 63 -2.19 12.26 -1.18
C ALA A 63 -3.38 11.31 -1.44
N ALA A 64 -4.06 10.83 -0.39
CA ALA A 64 -5.26 10.00 -0.55
C ALA A 64 -6.34 10.74 -1.35
N GLN A 65 -6.57 12.02 -1.06
CA GLN A 65 -7.50 12.87 -1.81
C GLN A 65 -7.09 13.02 -3.29
N ALA A 66 -5.81 13.22 -3.59
CA ALA A 66 -5.30 13.30 -4.96
C ALA A 66 -5.54 12.00 -5.73
N LEU A 67 -5.45 10.84 -5.05
CA LEU A 67 -5.78 9.53 -5.59
C LEU A 67 -7.29 9.29 -5.74
N GLY A 68 -8.13 10.12 -5.11
CA GLY A 68 -9.58 9.99 -5.07
C GLY A 68 -10.08 9.06 -3.97
N ALA A 69 -9.22 8.63 -3.05
CA ALA A 69 -9.60 7.83 -1.90
C ALA A 69 -9.96 8.75 -0.72
N HIS A 70 -11.14 8.54 -0.14
CA HIS A 70 -11.65 9.38 0.95
C HIS A 70 -11.61 8.66 2.30
N ASP A 71 -11.57 7.33 2.31
CA ASP A 71 -11.45 6.53 3.53
C ASP A 71 -9.98 6.22 3.81
N ILE A 72 -9.38 6.99 4.70
CA ILE A 72 -8.03 6.79 5.21
C ILE A 72 -8.04 6.78 6.74
N GLN A 73 -7.56 5.69 7.31
CA GLN A 73 -7.54 5.42 8.74
C GLN A 73 -6.11 5.31 9.27
N PHE A 74 -5.90 5.79 10.49
CA PHE A 74 -4.60 5.79 11.15
C PHE A 74 -4.71 5.09 12.51
N PHE A 75 -3.87 4.07 12.73
CA PHE A 75 -3.82 3.35 14.00
C PHE A 75 -2.89 3.99 15.02
N ASP A 76 -1.95 4.82 14.57
CA ASP A 76 -1.00 5.56 15.43
C ASP A 76 -0.18 4.66 16.37
N LEU A 77 0.28 3.53 15.88
CA LEU A 77 1.02 2.55 16.68
C LEU A 77 2.48 2.93 16.95
N GLY A 78 2.98 3.98 16.27
CA GLY A 78 4.40 4.29 16.21
C GLY A 78 5.15 3.43 15.20
N ASP A 79 6.40 3.82 14.91
CA ASP A 79 7.30 3.10 14.02
C ASP A 79 8.66 2.88 14.69
N TYR A 80 9.45 1.97 14.15
CA TYR A 80 10.79 1.61 14.59
C TYR A 80 10.95 1.42 16.11
N PRO A 81 10.31 0.33 16.66
CA PRO A 81 9.60 -0.73 15.96
C PRO A 81 8.10 -0.47 15.86
N LEU A 82 7.49 -0.95 14.78
CA LEU A 82 6.05 -1.07 14.67
C LEU A 82 5.58 -2.30 15.45
N GLU A 83 4.70 -2.11 16.41
CA GLU A 83 4.11 -3.18 17.22
C GLU A 83 2.60 -3.03 17.30
N MET A 84 1.89 -4.13 17.21
CA MET A 84 0.43 -4.15 17.24
C MET A 84 -0.06 -5.14 18.30
N ASP A 85 -0.73 -4.65 19.32
CA ASP A 85 -1.29 -5.47 20.37
C ASP A 85 -2.53 -6.25 19.92
N ARG A 86 -3.05 -7.12 20.78
CA ARG A 86 -4.24 -7.94 20.48
C ARG A 86 -5.47 -7.09 20.17
N GLN A 87 -5.66 -5.99 20.90
CA GLN A 87 -6.84 -5.12 20.73
C GLN A 87 -6.81 -4.45 19.36
N ALA A 88 -5.68 -3.89 18.97
CA ALA A 88 -5.50 -3.29 17.65
C ALA A 88 -5.64 -4.31 16.51
N LYS A 89 -5.17 -5.56 16.70
CA LYS A 89 -5.39 -6.66 15.75
C LYS A 89 -6.87 -6.98 15.58
N PHE A 90 -7.62 -7.02 16.66
CA PHE A 90 -9.07 -7.23 16.59
C PHE A 90 -9.77 -6.07 15.89
N GLN A 91 -9.40 -4.81 16.18
CA GLN A 91 -9.94 -3.64 15.46
C GLN A 91 -9.68 -3.71 13.95
N LEU A 92 -8.47 -4.13 13.54
CA LEU A 92 -8.17 -4.30 12.11
C LEU A 92 -8.96 -5.46 11.48
N ALA A 93 -9.15 -6.56 12.20
CA ALA A 93 -9.98 -7.68 11.74
C ALA A 93 -11.46 -7.28 11.61
N ASP A 94 -11.98 -6.51 12.56
CA ASP A 94 -13.35 -5.98 12.53
C ASP A 94 -13.53 -4.99 11.36
N LEU A 95 -12.55 -4.14 11.11
CA LEU A 95 -12.54 -3.27 9.94
C LEU A 95 -12.56 -4.08 8.63
N MET A 96 -11.77 -5.16 8.52
CA MET A 96 -11.81 -6.05 7.35
C MET A 96 -13.18 -6.70 7.16
N ARG A 97 -13.86 -7.07 8.26
CA ARG A 97 -15.24 -7.58 8.19
C ARG A 97 -16.24 -6.51 7.75
N ALA A 98 -16.12 -5.29 8.26
CA ALA A 98 -17.01 -4.19 7.89
C ALA A 98 -16.87 -3.80 6.41
N VAL A 99 -15.63 -3.77 5.90
CA VAL A 99 -15.33 -3.39 4.51
C VAL A 99 -15.59 -4.53 3.52
N GLN A 100 -15.46 -5.80 3.93
CA GLN A 100 -15.57 -6.97 3.04
C GLN A 100 -14.73 -6.83 1.76
N PRO A 101 -13.42 -6.57 1.85
CA PRO A 101 -12.60 -6.27 0.69
C PRO A 101 -12.54 -7.44 -0.29
N ARG A 102 -12.59 -7.14 -1.59
CA ARG A 102 -12.37 -8.12 -2.66
C ARG A 102 -10.93 -8.61 -2.70
N PHE A 103 -9.99 -7.74 -2.36
CA PHE A 103 -8.57 -8.05 -2.19
C PHE A 103 -7.92 -7.07 -1.21
N LEU A 104 -6.80 -7.47 -0.68
CA LEU A 104 -5.95 -6.69 0.20
C LEU A 104 -4.63 -6.39 -0.50
N MET A 105 -3.99 -5.29 -0.13
CA MET A 105 -2.62 -4.98 -0.52
C MET A 105 -1.80 -4.68 0.73
N SER A 106 -0.55 -5.17 0.77
CA SER A 106 0.39 -4.90 1.84
C SER A 106 1.83 -4.96 1.33
N HIS A 107 2.80 -4.87 2.21
CA HIS A 107 4.22 -4.87 1.87
C HIS A 107 4.75 -6.25 1.45
N SER A 108 6.00 -6.32 1.01
CA SER A 108 6.72 -7.58 0.84
C SER A 108 6.87 -8.32 2.18
N LEU A 109 6.82 -9.66 2.14
CA LEU A 109 7.08 -10.50 3.32
C LEU A 109 8.52 -10.42 3.81
N TYR A 110 9.41 -9.93 2.98
CA TYR A 110 10.82 -9.72 3.31
C TYR A 110 11.26 -8.35 2.84
N ASP A 111 11.74 -7.53 3.75
CA ASP A 111 12.35 -6.23 3.50
C ASP A 111 13.48 -6.01 4.50
N PRO A 112 14.75 -6.27 4.12
CA PRO A 112 15.89 -6.13 5.04
C PRO A 112 16.21 -4.67 5.35
N TYR A 113 15.66 -3.72 4.62
CA TYR A 113 15.86 -2.29 4.84
C TYR A 113 14.82 -1.68 5.77
N ASN A 114 13.68 -2.38 5.96
CA ASN A 114 12.59 -1.90 6.81
C ASN A 114 11.77 -3.06 7.38
N THR A 115 12.07 -3.43 8.62
CA THR A 115 11.40 -4.56 9.31
C THR A 115 9.91 -4.30 9.55
N ASP A 116 9.49 -3.04 9.70
CA ASP A 116 8.09 -2.66 9.89
C ASP A 116 7.23 -3.03 8.68
N HIS A 117 7.81 -3.00 7.46
CA HIS A 117 7.11 -3.41 6.25
C HIS A 117 6.74 -4.89 6.28
N ALA A 118 7.71 -5.76 6.56
CA ALA A 118 7.46 -7.19 6.67
C ALA A 118 6.47 -7.50 7.81
N TYR A 119 6.60 -6.81 8.93
CA TYR A 119 5.69 -6.94 10.07
C TYR A 119 4.26 -6.52 9.71
N ALA A 120 4.06 -5.40 9.02
CA ALA A 120 2.74 -4.96 8.57
C ALA A 120 2.03 -6.02 7.72
N THR A 121 2.77 -6.75 6.87
CA THR A 121 2.20 -7.85 6.08
C THR A 121 1.87 -9.07 6.93
N GLN A 122 2.72 -9.44 7.88
CA GLN A 122 2.45 -10.52 8.83
C GLN A 122 1.16 -10.23 9.62
N VAL A 123 1.03 -9.01 10.14
CA VAL A 123 -0.18 -8.55 10.84
C VAL A 123 -1.40 -8.56 9.92
N THR A 124 -1.27 -8.12 8.67
CA THR A 124 -2.36 -8.17 7.68
C THR A 124 -2.87 -9.60 7.48
N MET A 125 -1.96 -10.57 7.34
CA MET A 125 -2.31 -11.99 7.20
C MET A 125 -2.97 -12.55 8.47
N GLU A 126 -2.45 -12.21 9.63
CA GLU A 126 -3.01 -12.61 10.93
C GLU A 126 -4.42 -12.05 11.12
N CYS A 127 -4.61 -10.76 10.90
CA CYS A 127 -5.93 -10.11 11.02
C CYS A 127 -6.93 -10.63 9.98
N ARG A 128 -6.47 -10.96 8.76
CA ARG A 128 -7.30 -11.63 7.74
C ARG A 128 -7.78 -13.00 8.25
N MET A 129 -6.92 -13.81 8.90
CA MET A 129 -7.32 -15.09 9.50
C MET A 129 -8.31 -14.89 10.65
N ILE A 130 -8.07 -13.91 11.54
CA ILE A 130 -9.00 -13.57 12.62
C ILE A 130 -10.37 -13.17 12.04
N ALA A 131 -10.39 -12.34 11.01
CA ALA A 131 -11.63 -11.89 10.36
C ALA A 131 -12.42 -13.04 9.70
N GLN A 132 -11.76 -14.12 9.30
CA GLN A 132 -12.38 -15.33 8.76
C GLN A 132 -12.88 -16.32 9.84
N ALA A 133 -12.42 -16.14 11.08
CA ALA A 133 -12.72 -17.09 12.17
C ALA A 133 -14.13 -16.89 12.72
N TRP A 134 -15.00 -17.89 12.61
CA TRP A 134 -16.37 -17.86 13.13
C TRP A 134 -16.46 -17.59 14.64
N GLY A 135 -15.41 -17.92 15.40
CA GLY A 135 -15.35 -17.68 16.84
C GLY A 135 -14.95 -16.25 17.24
N HIS A 136 -14.55 -15.39 16.29
CA HIS A 136 -14.33 -13.96 16.52
C HIS A 136 -15.64 -13.22 16.28
N ASN A 137 -16.18 -12.56 17.31
CA ASN A 137 -17.50 -11.91 17.28
C ASN A 137 -18.61 -12.80 16.67
N PRO A 138 -19.04 -13.87 17.38
CA PRO A 138 -20.04 -14.80 16.85
C PRO A 138 -21.35 -14.08 16.48
N GLY A 139 -21.89 -14.42 15.31
CA GLY A 139 -23.12 -13.82 14.77
C GLY A 139 -22.87 -12.69 13.76
N GLU A 140 -21.68 -12.17 13.66
CA GLU A 140 -21.29 -11.20 12.64
C GLU A 140 -20.89 -11.90 11.32
N GLN A 141 -21.00 -11.16 10.21
CA GLN A 141 -20.55 -11.66 8.91
C GLN A 141 -19.03 -11.85 8.92
N VAL A 142 -18.57 -13.06 8.65
CA VAL A 142 -17.13 -13.35 8.52
C VAL A 142 -16.60 -12.85 7.19
N LEU A 143 -15.29 -12.54 7.16
CA LEU A 143 -14.60 -12.22 5.94
C LEU A 143 -14.52 -13.46 5.04
N GLY A 144 -14.71 -13.27 3.74
CA GLY A 144 -14.40 -14.29 2.74
C GLY A 144 -12.89 -14.57 2.65
N ALA A 145 -12.43 -15.03 1.49
CA ALA A 145 -11.02 -15.32 1.24
C ALA A 145 -10.40 -14.29 0.26
N PRO A 146 -10.30 -13.01 0.62
CA PRO A 146 -9.75 -12.01 -0.29
C PRO A 146 -8.30 -12.34 -0.65
N GLN A 147 -7.94 -12.10 -1.90
CA GLN A 147 -6.55 -12.18 -2.35
C GLN A 147 -5.71 -11.14 -1.60
N LEU A 148 -4.43 -11.46 -1.38
CA LEU A 148 -3.45 -10.52 -0.85
C LEU A 148 -2.36 -10.29 -1.90
N TYR A 149 -2.19 -9.04 -2.30
CA TYR A 149 -1.13 -8.58 -3.18
C TYR A 149 -0.08 -7.82 -2.38
N LEU A 150 1.17 -8.13 -2.64
CA LEU A 150 2.30 -7.46 -2.01
C LEU A 150 2.81 -6.36 -2.92
N PHE A 151 2.99 -5.16 -2.37
CA PHE A 151 3.61 -4.06 -3.10
C PHE A 151 5.08 -4.36 -3.39
N GLU A 152 5.58 -3.73 -4.43
CA GLU A 152 6.99 -3.74 -4.75
C GLU A 152 7.82 -3.08 -3.62
N PRO A 153 8.79 -3.80 -3.00
CA PRO A 153 9.67 -3.20 -1.99
C PRO A 153 10.67 -2.24 -2.63
N HIS A 154 11.30 -1.41 -1.80
CA HIS A 154 12.41 -0.58 -2.23
C HIS A 154 13.65 -1.46 -2.51
N GLN A 155 14.37 -1.21 -3.61
CA GLN A 155 15.56 -1.98 -4.01
C GLN A 155 15.30 -3.49 -4.20
N THR A 156 14.38 -3.82 -5.07
CA THR A 156 13.93 -5.19 -5.36
C THR A 156 15.05 -6.16 -5.70
N GLU A 157 16.12 -5.69 -6.34
CA GLU A 157 17.29 -6.48 -6.74
C GLU A 157 17.99 -7.10 -5.52
N GLN A 158 17.99 -6.42 -4.38
CA GLN A 158 18.60 -6.89 -3.14
C GLN A 158 17.77 -7.98 -2.44
N MET A 159 16.50 -8.11 -2.80
CA MET A 159 15.54 -8.98 -2.12
C MET A 159 15.10 -10.18 -2.94
N GLN A 160 15.62 -10.33 -4.17
CA GLN A 160 15.16 -11.36 -5.12
C GLN A 160 13.63 -11.31 -5.34
N TRP A 161 13.03 -10.14 -5.15
CA TRP A 161 11.59 -9.96 -5.31
C TRP A 161 11.22 -9.99 -6.80
N LYS A 162 10.17 -10.73 -7.13
CA LYS A 162 9.70 -10.90 -8.52
C LYS A 162 8.21 -10.61 -8.58
N PRO A 163 7.76 -9.58 -9.33
CA PRO A 163 6.35 -9.37 -9.57
C PRO A 163 5.78 -10.49 -10.45
N ASP A 164 4.59 -10.94 -10.12
CA ASP A 164 3.77 -11.82 -10.95
C ASP A 164 2.54 -11.10 -11.54
N VAL A 165 2.33 -9.84 -11.12
CA VAL A 165 1.29 -8.95 -11.63
C VAL A 165 1.91 -7.62 -12.02
N PHE A 166 1.65 -7.15 -13.23
CA PHE A 166 1.85 -5.77 -13.64
C PHE A 166 0.51 -5.11 -13.90
N LEU A 167 0.26 -3.98 -13.24
CA LEU A 167 -0.94 -3.19 -13.40
C LEU A 167 -0.62 -1.94 -14.23
N ASP A 168 -1.27 -1.78 -15.38
CA ASP A 168 -1.17 -0.55 -16.17
C ASP A 168 -1.88 0.60 -15.45
N ILE A 169 -1.12 1.61 -15.07
CA ILE A 169 -1.61 2.81 -14.38
C ILE A 169 -1.47 4.07 -15.24
N THR A 170 -1.27 3.90 -16.55
CA THR A 170 -1.02 5.04 -17.45
C THR A 170 -2.17 6.04 -17.43
N SER A 171 -3.42 5.58 -17.41
CA SER A 171 -4.61 6.43 -17.40
C SER A 171 -4.80 7.27 -16.13
N VAL A 172 -4.14 6.88 -15.04
CA VAL A 172 -4.23 7.52 -13.72
C VAL A 172 -2.88 8.06 -13.23
N TRP A 173 -1.88 8.07 -14.10
CA TRP A 173 -0.53 8.50 -13.75
C TRP A 173 -0.50 9.91 -13.15
N ASP A 174 -1.22 10.85 -13.72
CA ASP A 174 -1.23 12.23 -13.24
C ASP A 174 -1.76 12.33 -11.81
N ARG A 175 -2.75 11.51 -11.44
CA ARG A 175 -3.24 11.42 -10.05
C ARG A 175 -2.19 10.84 -9.11
N LYS A 176 -1.52 9.76 -9.53
CA LYS A 176 -0.41 9.20 -8.75
C LYS A 176 0.71 10.20 -8.61
N ARG A 177 1.09 10.92 -9.65
CA ARG A 177 2.12 11.95 -9.61
C ARG A 177 1.76 13.08 -8.65
N ALA A 178 0.53 13.57 -8.68
CA ALA A 178 0.04 14.58 -7.73
C ALA A 178 0.11 14.08 -6.28
N ALA A 179 -0.24 12.81 -6.03
CA ALA A 179 -0.12 12.21 -4.70
C ALA A 179 1.34 12.09 -4.23
N ILE A 180 2.27 11.72 -5.13
CA ILE A 180 3.72 11.72 -4.87
C ILE A 180 4.18 13.11 -4.42
N GLU A 181 3.73 14.17 -5.09
CA GLU A 181 4.10 15.55 -4.78
C GLU A 181 3.54 16.07 -3.44
N CYS A 182 2.51 15.43 -2.90
CA CYS A 182 2.05 15.69 -1.54
C CYS A 182 3.06 15.23 -0.47
N MET A 183 3.98 14.32 -0.79
CA MET A 183 4.98 13.76 0.14
C MET A 183 6.22 14.64 0.22
N ALA A 184 6.08 15.90 0.63
CA ALA A 184 7.16 16.90 0.67
C ALA A 184 8.29 16.52 1.64
N GLY A 185 7.97 15.80 2.71
CA GLY A 185 8.96 15.27 3.66
C GLY A 185 9.95 14.26 3.04
N GLN A 186 9.58 13.62 1.92
CA GLN A 186 10.37 12.59 1.24
C GLN A 186 10.61 12.92 -0.25
N GLN A 187 10.80 14.17 -0.59
CA GLN A 187 10.97 14.64 -1.98
C GLN A 187 12.05 13.89 -2.77
N HIS A 188 13.10 13.39 -2.10
CA HIS A 188 14.17 12.61 -2.71
C HIS A 188 13.71 11.30 -3.35
N LEU A 189 12.50 10.82 -3.03
CA LEU A 189 11.90 9.62 -3.62
C LEU A 189 11.06 9.87 -4.87
N TRP A 190 10.75 11.10 -5.21
CA TRP A 190 9.86 11.44 -6.32
C TRP A 190 10.34 10.89 -7.67
N ASP A 191 11.61 11.11 -7.97
CA ASP A 191 12.20 10.64 -9.24
C ASP A 191 12.39 9.12 -9.24
N TYR A 192 12.75 8.54 -8.09
CA TYR A 192 12.88 7.10 -7.97
C TYR A 192 11.58 6.38 -8.35
N TYR A 193 10.45 6.75 -7.74
CA TYR A 193 9.17 6.09 -8.01
C TYR A 193 8.57 6.46 -9.38
N THR A 194 8.92 7.62 -9.93
CA THR A 194 8.58 7.95 -11.31
C THR A 194 9.31 7.03 -12.29
N ASN A 195 10.61 6.86 -12.13
CA ASN A 195 11.43 5.98 -12.97
C ASN A 195 11.02 4.51 -12.82
N LEU A 196 10.70 4.09 -11.58
CA LEU A 196 10.21 2.74 -11.33
C LEU A 196 8.91 2.45 -12.09
N ALA A 197 7.93 3.36 -12.04
CA ALA A 197 6.67 3.20 -12.76
C ALA A 197 6.88 3.13 -14.29
N GLN A 198 7.81 3.89 -14.85
CA GLN A 198 8.19 3.81 -16.27
C GLN A 198 8.82 2.46 -16.62
N ASN A 199 9.74 1.98 -15.78
CA ASN A 199 10.38 0.67 -15.94
C ASN A 199 9.34 -0.45 -15.91
N ARG A 200 8.39 -0.40 -14.99
CA ARG A 200 7.30 -1.38 -14.92
C ARG A 200 6.35 -1.29 -16.12
N GLY A 201 6.15 -0.10 -16.71
CA GLY A 201 5.48 0.07 -17.99
C GLY A 201 6.20 -0.68 -19.13
N ASN A 202 7.53 -0.60 -19.18
CA ASN A 202 8.34 -1.39 -20.11
C ASN A 202 8.16 -2.91 -19.90
N HIS A 203 8.18 -3.37 -18.66
CA HIS A 203 7.97 -4.77 -18.32
C HIS A 203 6.56 -5.23 -18.68
N PHE A 204 5.53 -4.42 -18.39
CA PHE A 204 4.15 -4.70 -18.80
C PHE A 204 4.07 -4.98 -20.30
N ARG A 205 4.59 -4.07 -21.16
CA ARG A 205 4.56 -4.22 -22.61
C ARG A 205 5.26 -5.50 -23.10
N ARG A 206 6.39 -5.86 -22.48
CA ARG A 206 7.15 -7.07 -22.84
C ARG A 206 6.44 -8.36 -22.44
N ASN A 207 5.65 -8.34 -21.37
CA ASN A 207 4.97 -9.51 -20.85
C ASN A 207 3.50 -9.63 -21.29
N SER A 208 2.95 -8.64 -22.00
CA SER A 208 1.57 -8.68 -22.49
C SER A 208 1.36 -9.53 -23.75
N GLY A 209 2.39 -10.24 -24.23
CA GLY A 209 2.30 -11.22 -25.32
C GLY A 209 1.84 -10.67 -26.68
N GLY A 210 1.88 -9.38 -26.89
CA GLY A 210 1.33 -8.77 -28.11
C GLY A 210 -0.20 -8.84 -28.23
N GLN A 211 -0.87 -9.54 -27.33
CA GLN A 211 -2.33 -9.70 -27.32
C GLN A 211 -3.06 -8.49 -26.73
N ALA A 212 -2.37 -7.60 -26.07
CA ALA A 212 -2.98 -6.43 -25.44
C ALA A 212 -3.33 -5.33 -26.45
N GLY A 213 -3.75 -5.69 -27.67
CA GLY A 213 -4.36 -4.78 -28.63
C GLY A 213 -3.68 -3.41 -28.77
N GLY A 214 -2.33 -3.37 -28.76
CA GLY A 214 -1.59 -2.12 -28.80
C GLY A 214 -1.60 -1.32 -27.49
N ARG A 215 -1.93 -1.91 -26.34
CA ARG A 215 -1.85 -1.21 -25.04
C ARG A 215 -0.41 -0.77 -24.79
N SER A 216 -0.15 0.50 -25.00
CA SER A 216 1.14 1.14 -24.73
C SER A 216 1.19 1.60 -23.27
N ALA A 217 1.24 0.67 -22.33
CA ALA A 217 1.43 1.04 -20.94
C ALA A 217 2.73 1.84 -20.80
N ARG A 218 2.61 3.13 -20.47
CA ARG A 218 3.76 3.98 -20.20
C ARG A 218 4.21 3.84 -18.76
N TYR A 219 3.26 3.66 -17.86
CA TYR A 219 3.48 3.53 -16.44
C TYR A 219 2.76 2.28 -15.92
N ALA A 220 3.40 1.52 -15.07
CA ALA A 220 2.78 0.39 -14.38
C ALA A 220 3.28 0.27 -12.94
N GLU A 221 2.54 -0.47 -12.15
CA GLU A 221 2.94 -0.93 -10.82
C GLU A 221 3.12 -2.45 -10.84
N GLY A 222 4.08 -2.94 -10.06
CA GLY A 222 4.35 -4.36 -9.89
C GLY A 222 3.82 -4.87 -8.56
N PHE A 223 3.22 -6.07 -8.57
CA PHE A 223 2.73 -6.75 -7.37
C PHE A 223 3.12 -8.22 -7.40
N GLN A 224 3.10 -8.84 -6.23
CA GLN A 224 3.26 -10.27 -6.06
C GLN A 224 2.01 -10.84 -5.37
N SER A 225 1.47 -11.93 -5.90
CA SER A 225 0.33 -12.63 -5.28
C SER A 225 0.82 -13.52 -4.14
N VAL A 226 0.14 -13.48 -2.98
CA VAL A 226 0.45 -14.40 -1.87
C VAL A 226 -0.21 -15.75 -2.09
N TYR A 227 -1.45 -15.75 -2.59
CA TYR A 227 -2.23 -16.96 -2.79
C TYR A 227 -2.37 -17.30 -4.28
N PRO A 228 -2.52 -18.60 -4.64
CA PRO A 228 -2.80 -18.99 -6.00
C PRO A 228 -4.05 -18.29 -6.55
N ARG A 229 -4.02 -17.94 -7.83
CA ARG A 229 -5.23 -17.47 -8.52
C ARG A 229 -6.05 -18.67 -8.95
N THR A 230 -7.36 -18.56 -8.79
CA THR A 230 -8.31 -19.51 -9.37
C THR A 230 -8.90 -18.89 -10.63
N VAL A 231 -8.88 -19.63 -11.72
CA VAL A 231 -9.42 -19.22 -13.02
C VAL A 231 -10.26 -20.35 -13.58
N ASP A 232 -11.29 -20.03 -14.33
CA ASP A 232 -12.17 -21.03 -14.96
C ASP A 232 -11.56 -21.55 -16.28
N GLU A 233 -10.67 -20.79 -16.89
CA GLU A 233 -9.97 -21.12 -18.15
C GLU A 233 -8.53 -20.61 -18.13
N LEU A 234 -7.62 -21.29 -18.88
CA LEU A 234 -6.23 -20.88 -19.12
C LEU A 234 -6.08 -20.26 -20.52
#